data_c2176097f57faf1292973d493a22d65d
#
_entry.id   c2176097f57faf1292973d493a22d65d
#
_cell.length_a   1.000
_cell.length_b   1.000
_cell.length_c   1.000
_cell.angle_alpha   90.00
_cell.angle_beta   90.00
_cell.angle_gamma   90.00
#
_symmetry.space_group_name_H-M   'P 1'
#
loop_
_entity.id
_entity.type
_entity.pdbx_description
1 polymer ?
#
loop_
_entity_poly.entity_id
_entity_poly.type
_entity_poly.pdbx_seq_one_letter_code
_entity_poly.pdbx_strand_id
1 'polypeptide(L)'
;MADPFTPTKADKFSFGLWTVGNRGADPFGPVVRPRFEPPYIVERLAKLGAWGVCLHDNDLWGIDDDEATRERKIKEFEKALKDNGMVVSMGTTNLFSHPVFRDGAFTSPDPAVRRYALQKVCAGIDICVGRFKAPVYVMWGGREGVETDAGKNAVEAIKRYREALNYITHYAKDRKYDVRFAIEAKPNEPRGDIYLSTTGSVLAFIETLDHPEMVGVNPEVGHEMMAGLNFYHVVAQAIEAGKLFHIDLNNQKIGRFDQDLRFGSEDIKGAFFLVKLLEESGYEGARHFDAHAYRTEDPEGVWDFAAGCMRTYKILAHKAKLFAKDKEIQALYRKDLHEPSPKYSKDGHAKLAKEKFDIEKMAQKGYRYEKLDQLVMELLLGVRG
;
A
#
# COMPACT_ATOMS: atom_id res chain seq x y z
N MET A 1 8.50 -3.03 -33.60
CA MET A 1 8.00 -1.97 -32.69
C MET A 1 8.33 -2.39 -31.27
N ALA A 2 8.73 -1.47 -30.40
CA ALA A 2 8.96 -1.80 -28.99
C ALA A 2 7.64 -2.27 -28.34
N ASP A 3 7.70 -3.24 -27.43
CA ASP A 3 6.53 -3.72 -26.68
C ASP A 3 5.96 -2.58 -25.83
N PRO A 4 4.70 -2.14 -26.03
CA PRO A 4 4.11 -1.03 -25.30
C PRO A 4 3.91 -1.31 -23.80
N PHE A 5 4.03 -2.57 -23.38
CA PHE A 5 3.90 -2.98 -22.00
C PHE A 5 5.24 -3.17 -21.28
N THR A 6 6.36 -2.79 -21.92
CA THR A 6 7.66 -2.73 -21.25
C THR A 6 7.66 -1.64 -20.18
N PRO A 7 7.99 -1.97 -18.91
CA PRO A 7 8.05 -0.98 -17.84
C PRO A 7 9.15 0.05 -18.08
N THR A 8 8.90 1.27 -17.59
CA THR A 8 9.87 2.37 -17.61
C THR A 8 9.84 3.10 -16.27
N LYS A 9 10.87 3.88 -15.97
CA LYS A 9 10.93 4.68 -14.75
C LYS A 9 9.76 5.68 -14.61
N ALA A 10 9.16 6.10 -15.72
CA ALA A 10 8.00 6.99 -15.70
C ALA A 10 6.74 6.34 -15.11
N ASP A 11 6.68 5.01 -15.10
CA ASP A 11 5.57 4.26 -14.53
C ASP A 11 5.61 4.25 -12.98
N LYS A 12 6.72 4.68 -12.37
CA LYS A 12 6.97 4.77 -10.92
C LYS A 12 6.72 3.45 -10.16
N PHE A 13 7.09 2.32 -10.77
CA PHE A 13 7.03 1.02 -10.09
C PHE A 13 8.14 0.88 -9.06
N SER A 14 7.81 0.31 -7.90
CA SER A 14 8.77 0.02 -6.84
C SER A 14 8.52 -1.33 -6.17
N PHE A 15 9.56 -1.87 -5.55
CA PHE A 15 9.55 -3.13 -4.81
C PHE A 15 10.28 -2.97 -3.49
N GLY A 16 9.81 -3.67 -2.46
CA GLY A 16 10.54 -3.81 -1.23
C GLY A 16 11.80 -4.67 -1.39
N LEU A 17 12.87 -4.34 -0.70
CA LEU A 17 14.02 -5.25 -0.64
C LEU A 17 13.63 -6.60 -0.06
N TRP A 18 12.63 -6.64 0.81
CA TRP A 18 12.05 -7.87 1.40
C TRP A 18 11.19 -8.65 0.42
N THR A 19 10.58 -8.02 -0.58
CA THR A 19 9.68 -8.66 -1.54
C THR A 19 10.46 -9.51 -2.55
N VAL A 20 11.33 -8.90 -3.35
CA VAL A 20 12.21 -9.61 -4.28
C VAL A 20 13.38 -10.30 -3.56
N GLY A 21 13.70 -9.87 -2.34
CA GLY A 21 14.65 -10.54 -1.46
C GLY A 21 14.04 -11.70 -0.65
N ASN A 22 12.74 -11.98 -0.80
CA ASN A 22 12.07 -13.09 -0.12
C ASN A 22 12.73 -14.43 -0.52
N ARG A 23 13.17 -15.17 0.51
CA ARG A 23 13.92 -16.43 0.33
C ARG A 23 13.03 -17.66 0.27
N GLY A 24 11.70 -17.48 0.32
CA GLY A 24 10.74 -18.59 0.30
C GLY A 24 10.70 -19.42 1.58
N ALA A 25 11.02 -18.84 2.75
CA ALA A 25 10.74 -19.48 4.03
C ALA A 25 9.24 -19.41 4.32
N ASP A 26 8.72 -20.41 5.00
CA ASP A 26 7.38 -20.43 5.56
C ASP A 26 7.41 -21.06 6.97
N PRO A 27 6.31 -21.07 7.74
CA PRO A 27 6.29 -21.66 9.08
C PRO A 27 6.62 -23.15 9.13
N PHE A 28 6.59 -23.85 7.99
CA PHE A 28 6.75 -25.30 7.88
C PHE A 28 8.06 -25.71 7.20
N GLY A 29 8.82 -24.75 6.65
CA GLY A 29 10.05 -25.10 5.95
C GLY A 29 11.08 -23.97 5.87
N PRO A 30 12.38 -24.35 5.71
CA PRO A 30 13.47 -23.40 5.62
C PRO A 30 13.45 -22.64 4.29
N VAL A 31 14.37 -21.68 4.16
CA VAL A 31 14.59 -20.93 2.91
C VAL A 31 14.96 -21.87 1.75
N VAL A 32 14.48 -21.53 0.55
CA VAL A 32 14.73 -22.28 -0.70
C VAL A 32 15.57 -21.48 -1.71
N ARG A 33 15.78 -20.20 -1.45
CA ARG A 33 16.57 -19.32 -2.32
C ARG A 33 17.73 -18.69 -1.56
N PRO A 34 18.84 -18.35 -2.25
CA PRO A 34 19.94 -17.60 -1.64
C PRO A 34 19.48 -16.21 -1.24
N ARG A 35 20.25 -15.55 -0.39
CA ARG A 35 20.09 -14.11 -0.12
C ARG A 35 20.59 -13.31 -1.32
N PHE A 36 19.82 -12.33 -1.72
CA PHE A 36 20.28 -11.30 -2.64
C PHE A 36 20.75 -10.09 -1.82
N GLU A 37 21.89 -9.55 -2.18
CA GLU A 37 22.40 -8.34 -1.55
C GLU A 37 21.68 -7.11 -2.13
N PRO A 38 21.40 -6.09 -1.31
CA PRO A 38 20.65 -4.91 -1.74
C PRO A 38 21.17 -4.22 -3.02
N PRO A 39 22.50 -4.04 -3.24
CA PRO A 39 23.01 -3.50 -4.49
C PRO A 39 22.65 -4.35 -5.72
N TYR A 40 22.66 -5.67 -5.61
CA TYR A 40 22.27 -6.57 -6.69
C TYR A 40 20.77 -6.45 -7.00
N ILE A 41 19.92 -6.35 -5.95
CA ILE A 41 18.48 -6.14 -6.12
C ILE A 41 18.21 -4.83 -6.89
N VAL A 42 18.88 -3.74 -6.52
CA VAL A 42 18.77 -2.44 -7.22
C VAL A 42 19.12 -2.58 -8.70
N GLU A 43 20.23 -3.22 -9.01
CA GLU A 43 20.68 -3.44 -10.40
C GLU A 43 19.65 -4.25 -11.20
N ARG A 44 19.15 -5.36 -10.66
CA ARG A 44 18.18 -6.23 -11.34
C ARG A 44 16.84 -5.53 -11.57
N LEU A 45 16.31 -4.82 -10.57
CA LEU A 45 15.07 -4.06 -10.71
C LEU A 45 15.19 -2.92 -11.72
N ALA A 46 16.33 -2.22 -11.74
CA ALA A 46 16.59 -1.17 -12.73
C ALA A 46 16.58 -1.72 -14.16
N LYS A 47 17.18 -2.91 -14.39
CA LYS A 47 17.18 -3.59 -15.70
C LYS A 47 15.77 -3.98 -16.15
N LEU A 48 14.86 -4.25 -15.22
CA LEU A 48 13.44 -4.54 -15.49
C LEU A 48 12.61 -3.28 -15.74
N GLY A 49 13.16 -2.08 -15.52
CA GLY A 49 12.49 -0.80 -15.72
C GLY A 49 11.79 -0.25 -14.47
N ALA A 50 12.01 -0.81 -13.28
CA ALA A 50 11.53 -0.25 -12.04
C ALA A 50 12.15 1.13 -11.76
N TRP A 51 11.41 1.98 -11.06
CA TRP A 51 11.83 3.32 -10.71
C TRP A 51 12.46 3.40 -9.33
N GLY A 52 11.93 2.64 -8.36
CA GLY A 52 12.33 2.75 -6.97
C GLY A 52 12.38 1.43 -6.22
N VAL A 53 12.95 1.51 -5.03
CA VAL A 53 12.95 0.45 -4.03
C VAL A 53 12.43 0.98 -2.71
N CYS A 54 11.89 0.07 -1.90
CA CYS A 54 11.47 0.31 -0.52
C CYS A 54 12.33 -0.52 0.42
N LEU A 55 12.53 -0.09 1.64
CA LEU A 55 13.36 -0.83 2.60
C LEU A 55 12.85 -0.70 4.04
N HIS A 56 12.99 -1.78 4.80
CA HIS A 56 13.11 -1.73 6.25
C HIS A 56 14.54 -1.37 6.63
N ASP A 57 14.69 -0.78 7.79
CA ASP A 57 16.03 -0.47 8.32
C ASP A 57 16.96 -1.71 8.34
N ASN A 58 16.44 -2.88 8.69
CA ASN A 58 17.20 -4.13 8.79
C ASN A 58 17.41 -4.86 7.44
N ASP A 59 16.92 -4.36 6.33
CA ASP A 59 17.25 -4.89 5.01
C ASP A 59 18.68 -4.52 4.60
N LEU A 60 19.15 -3.35 5.04
CA LEU A 60 20.50 -2.87 4.74
C LEU A 60 21.53 -3.23 5.82
N TRP A 61 21.16 -3.13 7.10
CA TRP A 61 22.08 -3.42 8.22
C TRP A 61 21.40 -4.26 9.28
N GLY A 62 22.19 -5.10 9.95
CA GLY A 62 21.76 -5.90 11.09
C GLY A 62 21.69 -5.08 12.38
N ILE A 63 20.94 -5.57 13.36
CA ILE A 63 20.86 -4.96 14.69
C ILE A 63 22.21 -4.96 15.41
N ASP A 64 23.09 -5.94 15.11
CA ASP A 64 24.41 -6.13 15.69
C ASP A 64 25.54 -5.49 14.87
N ASP A 65 25.26 -4.83 13.74
CA ASP A 65 26.27 -4.17 12.95
C ASP A 65 26.82 -2.94 13.72
N ASP A 66 28.13 -2.82 13.79
CA ASP A 66 28.78 -1.62 14.27
C ASP A 66 28.58 -0.44 13.31
N GLU A 67 28.87 0.77 13.80
CA GLU A 67 28.65 2.01 13.03
C GLU A 67 29.44 2.01 11.71
N ALA A 68 30.68 1.50 11.70
CA ALA A 68 31.52 1.45 10.50
C ALA A 68 30.94 0.49 9.44
N THR A 69 30.49 -0.68 9.86
CA THR A 69 29.85 -1.67 9.00
C THR A 69 28.54 -1.14 8.44
N ARG A 70 27.71 -0.51 9.28
CA ARG A 70 26.45 0.12 8.87
C ARG A 70 26.69 1.20 7.82
N GLU A 71 27.63 2.12 8.06
CA GLU A 71 27.95 3.21 7.15
C GLU A 71 28.50 2.69 5.81
N ARG A 72 29.32 1.65 5.82
CA ARG A 72 29.81 1.01 4.60
C ARG A 72 28.64 0.45 3.77
N LYS A 73 27.74 -0.33 4.37
CA LYS A 73 26.58 -0.90 3.68
C LYS A 73 25.68 0.18 3.10
N ILE A 74 25.43 1.27 3.86
CA ILE A 74 24.64 2.40 3.38
C ILE A 74 25.31 3.05 2.15
N LYS A 75 26.62 3.28 2.17
CA LYS A 75 27.36 3.86 1.02
C LYS A 75 27.34 2.96 -0.21
N GLU A 76 27.48 1.66 -0.02
CA GLU A 76 27.36 0.66 -1.10
C GLU A 76 25.99 0.72 -1.76
N PHE A 77 24.94 0.82 -0.96
CA PHE A 77 23.58 0.94 -1.45
C PHE A 77 23.32 2.28 -2.16
N GLU A 78 23.77 3.39 -1.60
CA GLU A 78 23.70 4.71 -2.27
C GLU A 78 24.39 4.71 -3.64
N LYS A 79 25.57 4.09 -3.70
CA LYS A 79 26.28 3.94 -4.97
C LYS A 79 25.45 3.15 -5.98
N ALA A 80 24.86 2.02 -5.57
CA ALA A 80 24.01 1.23 -6.44
C ALA A 80 22.78 2.01 -6.94
N LEU A 81 22.10 2.76 -6.07
CA LEU A 81 20.98 3.61 -6.46
C LEU A 81 21.40 4.64 -7.51
N LYS A 82 22.51 5.35 -7.26
CA LYS A 82 23.05 6.36 -8.18
C LYS A 82 23.44 5.77 -9.54
N ASP A 83 24.20 4.68 -9.55
CA ASP A 83 24.70 4.04 -10.77
C ASP A 83 23.56 3.52 -11.66
N ASN A 84 22.42 3.13 -11.06
CA ASN A 84 21.26 2.62 -11.76
C ASN A 84 20.13 3.66 -11.92
N GLY A 85 20.31 4.87 -11.41
CA GLY A 85 19.31 5.93 -11.43
C GLY A 85 17.99 5.52 -10.75
N MET A 86 18.09 4.77 -9.66
CA MET A 86 16.97 4.34 -8.81
C MET A 86 16.83 5.25 -7.61
N VAL A 87 15.65 5.27 -7.00
CA VAL A 87 15.37 6.06 -5.78
C VAL A 87 14.85 5.15 -4.66
N VAL A 88 14.96 5.63 -3.42
CA VAL A 88 14.17 5.06 -2.31
C VAL A 88 12.81 5.73 -2.34
N SER A 89 11.78 4.98 -2.71
CA SER A 89 10.42 5.51 -2.85
C SER A 89 9.66 5.52 -1.52
N MET A 90 10.04 4.65 -0.58
CA MET A 90 9.45 4.54 0.75
C MET A 90 10.45 3.90 1.71
N GLY A 91 10.49 4.36 2.96
CA GLY A 91 11.17 3.72 4.06
C GLY A 91 10.18 3.21 5.11
N THR A 92 10.58 2.22 5.88
CA THR A 92 9.85 1.71 7.03
C THR A 92 10.79 1.15 8.09
N THR A 93 10.28 0.82 9.26
CA THR A 93 11.08 0.23 10.36
C THR A 93 10.53 -1.12 10.75
N ASN A 94 11.40 -2.12 10.80
CA ASN A 94 11.04 -3.43 11.33
C ASN A 94 10.85 -3.37 12.85
N LEU A 95 9.60 -3.31 13.29
CA LEU A 95 9.17 -3.33 14.70
C LEU A 95 8.46 -4.65 15.06
N PHE A 96 8.74 -5.74 14.35
CA PHE A 96 7.97 -6.98 14.47
C PHE A 96 8.80 -8.26 14.54
N SER A 97 9.94 -8.36 13.85
CA SER A 97 10.68 -9.62 13.74
C SER A 97 11.50 -9.94 14.98
N HIS A 98 12.09 -8.95 15.65
CA HIS A 98 12.89 -9.17 16.84
C HIS A 98 12.03 -9.51 18.06
N PRO A 99 12.40 -10.50 18.89
CA PRO A 99 11.62 -10.91 20.07
C PRO A 99 11.31 -9.81 21.08
N VAL A 100 12.04 -8.69 21.10
CA VAL A 100 11.75 -7.54 21.94
C VAL A 100 10.35 -6.95 21.66
N PHE A 101 9.86 -7.08 20.43
CA PHE A 101 8.56 -6.57 19.99
C PHE A 101 7.44 -7.62 20.04
N ARG A 102 7.66 -8.77 20.69
CA ARG A 102 6.69 -9.88 20.73
C ARG A 102 5.28 -9.48 21.17
N ASP A 103 5.17 -8.45 22.00
CA ASP A 103 3.88 -7.91 22.50
C ASP A 103 3.66 -6.45 22.11
N GLY A 104 4.00 -6.11 20.86
CA GLY A 104 3.89 -4.76 20.32
C GLY A 104 5.16 -3.94 20.50
N ALA A 105 5.27 -2.89 19.73
CA ALA A 105 6.30 -1.87 19.84
C ALA A 105 5.74 -0.62 20.52
N PHE A 106 4.91 0.14 19.82
CA PHE A 106 4.28 1.36 20.36
C PHE A 106 3.19 1.05 21.38
N THR A 107 2.47 -0.05 21.22
CA THR A 107 1.40 -0.48 22.14
C THR A 107 1.92 -1.41 23.25
N SER A 108 3.21 -1.71 23.28
CA SER A 108 3.79 -2.57 24.31
C SER A 108 3.43 -2.08 25.73
N PRO A 109 3.08 -2.96 26.67
CA PRO A 109 2.90 -2.59 28.08
C PRO A 109 4.21 -2.09 28.72
N ASP A 110 5.39 -2.57 28.22
CA ASP A 110 6.69 -2.16 28.71
C ASP A 110 7.12 -0.79 28.15
N PRO A 111 7.28 0.24 29.02
CA PRO A 111 7.73 1.57 28.59
C PRO A 111 9.16 1.59 28.01
N ALA A 112 10.03 0.62 28.36
CA ALA A 112 11.37 0.53 27.77
C ALA A 112 11.31 0.10 26.31
N VAL A 113 10.44 -0.87 25.98
CA VAL A 113 10.20 -1.31 24.61
C VAL A 113 9.64 -0.17 23.75
N ARG A 114 8.68 0.61 24.27
CA ARG A 114 8.12 1.76 23.55
C ARG A 114 9.19 2.83 23.25
N ARG A 115 10.05 3.16 24.24
CA ARG A 115 11.17 4.09 24.01
C ARG A 115 12.16 3.58 22.98
N TYR A 116 12.52 2.31 23.05
CA TYR A 116 13.38 1.68 22.04
C TYR A 116 12.77 1.70 20.65
N ALA A 117 11.47 1.43 20.52
CA ALA A 117 10.76 1.53 19.25
C ALA A 117 10.84 2.95 18.65
N LEU A 118 10.57 3.99 19.45
CA LEU A 118 10.70 5.39 19.01
C LEU A 118 12.14 5.71 18.57
N GLN A 119 13.15 5.31 19.35
CA GLN A 119 14.57 5.51 19.00
C GLN A 119 14.90 4.88 17.65
N LYS A 120 14.44 3.62 17.45
CA LYS A 120 14.69 2.87 16.21
C LYS A 120 14.02 3.51 15.00
N VAL A 121 12.77 3.94 15.15
CA VAL A 121 12.03 4.64 14.09
C VAL A 121 12.68 5.97 13.73
N CYS A 122 13.05 6.80 14.70
CA CYS A 122 13.71 8.07 14.43
C CYS A 122 15.04 7.87 13.68
N ALA A 123 15.83 6.87 14.06
CA ALA A 123 17.06 6.52 13.36
C ALA A 123 16.78 6.04 11.91
N GLY A 124 15.71 5.25 11.69
CA GLY A 124 15.25 4.85 10.37
C GLY A 124 14.83 6.02 9.50
N ILE A 125 14.09 6.97 10.07
CA ILE A 125 13.68 8.21 9.39
C ILE A 125 14.90 9.05 9.00
N ASP A 126 15.90 9.21 9.88
CA ASP A 126 17.13 9.96 9.56
C ASP A 126 17.86 9.38 8.35
N ILE A 127 17.86 8.06 8.19
CA ILE A 127 18.46 7.40 7.01
C ILE A 127 17.55 7.48 5.80
N CYS A 128 16.32 6.99 5.91
CA CYS A 128 15.44 6.90 4.74
C CYS A 128 15.05 8.30 4.20
N VAL A 129 14.63 9.18 5.08
CA VAL A 129 14.17 10.53 4.71
C VAL A 129 15.34 11.51 4.66
N GLY A 130 16.14 11.54 5.71
CA GLY A 130 17.26 12.48 5.84
C GLY A 130 18.33 12.27 4.78
N ARG A 131 18.70 11.03 4.50
CA ARG A 131 19.80 10.66 3.60
C ARG A 131 19.32 10.23 2.21
N PHE A 132 18.41 9.26 2.14
CA PHE A 132 17.93 8.74 0.85
C PHE A 132 16.81 9.58 0.22
N LYS A 133 16.24 10.56 0.94
CA LYS A 133 15.18 11.45 0.46
C LYS A 133 13.88 10.72 0.11
N ALA A 134 13.57 9.65 0.82
CA ALA A 134 12.31 8.96 0.67
C ALA A 134 11.13 9.92 0.98
N PRO A 135 10.16 10.08 0.07
CA PRO A 135 9.04 11.00 0.27
C PRO A 135 7.97 10.46 1.20
N VAL A 136 7.97 9.15 1.46
CA VAL A 136 6.99 8.45 2.30
C VAL A 136 7.71 7.58 3.32
N TYR A 137 7.16 7.54 4.53
CA TYR A 137 7.57 6.60 5.57
C TYR A 137 6.35 5.81 6.06
N VAL A 138 6.35 4.50 5.83
CA VAL A 138 5.24 3.61 6.18
C VAL A 138 5.39 3.09 7.61
N MET A 139 4.27 2.98 8.29
CA MET A 139 4.14 2.45 9.64
C MET A 139 3.24 1.22 9.61
N TRP A 140 3.85 0.04 9.53
CA TRP A 140 3.14 -1.23 9.64
C TRP A 140 3.13 -1.73 11.08
N GLY A 141 1.93 -1.94 11.61
CA GLY A 141 1.69 -2.32 13.00
C GLY A 141 1.55 -3.82 13.24
N GLY A 142 2.31 -4.68 12.58
CA GLY A 142 2.13 -6.13 12.61
C GLY A 142 2.15 -6.80 14.00
N ARG A 143 2.75 -6.17 15.02
CA ARG A 143 2.71 -6.65 16.41
C ARG A 143 1.80 -5.79 17.32
N GLU A 144 1.21 -4.74 16.79
CA GLU A 144 0.34 -3.83 17.54
C GLU A 144 -1.06 -4.42 17.71
N GLY A 145 -1.17 -5.44 18.54
CA GLY A 145 -2.40 -6.20 18.73
C GLY A 145 -2.32 -7.19 19.88
N VAL A 146 -3.18 -8.18 19.86
CA VAL A 146 -3.31 -9.22 20.90
C VAL A 146 -3.70 -10.58 20.30
N GLU A 147 -3.42 -11.66 21.01
CA GLU A 147 -4.04 -12.97 20.80
C GLU A 147 -5.28 -13.17 21.65
N THR A 148 -5.43 -12.35 22.71
CA THR A 148 -6.59 -12.38 23.62
C THR A 148 -6.79 -11.02 24.24
N ASP A 149 -8.04 -10.54 24.28
CA ASP A 149 -8.41 -9.24 24.86
C ASP A 149 -8.03 -9.12 26.33
N ALA A 150 -7.88 -10.22 27.05
CA ALA A 150 -7.41 -10.21 28.44
C ALA A 150 -5.95 -9.72 28.57
N GLY A 151 -5.17 -9.70 27.48
CA GLY A 151 -3.75 -9.38 27.49
C GLY A 151 -3.43 -7.89 27.59
N LYS A 152 -4.33 -7.03 27.12
CA LYS A 152 -4.12 -5.56 27.07
C LYS A 152 -5.41 -4.77 27.24
N ASN A 153 -5.30 -3.60 27.85
CA ASN A 153 -6.33 -2.58 27.75
C ASN A 153 -6.24 -1.92 26.36
N ALA A 154 -7.20 -2.19 25.49
CA ALA A 154 -7.22 -1.70 24.11
C ALA A 154 -7.27 -0.16 24.02
N VAL A 155 -7.99 0.51 24.93
CA VAL A 155 -8.05 1.98 24.97
C VAL A 155 -6.65 2.57 25.23
N GLU A 156 -5.94 2.05 26.22
CA GLU A 156 -4.59 2.48 26.54
C GLU A 156 -3.58 2.12 25.43
N ALA A 157 -3.77 0.99 24.75
CA ALA A 157 -2.93 0.59 23.63
C ALA A 157 -3.06 1.57 22.44
N ILE A 158 -4.29 1.90 22.04
CA ILE A 158 -4.57 2.86 20.96
C ILE A 158 -4.07 4.27 21.34
N LYS A 159 -4.24 4.68 22.61
CA LYS A 159 -3.68 5.94 23.11
C LYS A 159 -2.15 5.99 22.97
N ARG A 160 -1.44 4.93 23.37
CA ARG A 160 0.02 4.83 23.22
C ARG A 160 0.46 4.88 21.75
N TYR A 161 -0.30 4.25 20.87
CA TYR A 161 -0.04 4.32 19.43
C TYR A 161 -0.15 5.77 18.94
N ARG A 162 -1.20 6.49 19.32
CA ARG A 162 -1.36 7.92 19.01
C ARG A 162 -0.21 8.77 19.54
N GLU A 163 0.20 8.58 20.81
CA GLU A 163 1.33 9.28 21.41
C GLU A 163 2.63 9.04 20.64
N ALA A 164 2.86 7.81 20.16
CA ALA A 164 4.03 7.48 19.35
C ALA A 164 4.00 8.19 17.99
N LEU A 165 2.87 8.20 17.28
CA LEU A 165 2.73 8.90 16.00
C LEU A 165 2.90 10.42 16.17
N ASN A 166 2.35 11.01 17.24
CA ASN A 166 2.55 12.40 17.56
C ASN A 166 4.03 12.71 17.80
N TYR A 167 4.73 11.88 18.58
CA TYR A 167 6.19 12.05 18.78
C TYR A 167 6.95 12.02 17.44
N ILE A 168 6.64 11.07 16.56
CA ILE A 168 7.31 10.89 15.27
C ILE A 168 7.04 12.07 14.33
N THR A 169 5.82 12.57 14.27
CA THR A 169 5.48 13.71 13.41
C THR A 169 6.10 15.01 13.92
N HIS A 170 6.13 15.26 15.24
CA HIS A 170 6.87 16.36 15.83
C HIS A 170 8.37 16.26 15.55
N TYR A 171 8.97 15.07 15.72
CA TYR A 171 10.38 14.84 15.39
C TYR A 171 10.71 15.21 13.93
N ALA A 172 9.90 14.74 12.98
CA ALA A 172 10.10 15.04 11.56
C ALA A 172 9.99 16.56 11.26
N LYS A 173 9.06 17.25 11.91
CA LYS A 173 8.91 18.72 11.80
C LYS A 173 10.13 19.47 12.35
N ASP A 174 10.63 19.08 13.51
CA ASP A 174 11.83 19.68 14.11
C ASP A 174 13.05 19.49 13.21
N ARG A 175 13.17 18.35 12.57
CA ARG A 175 14.22 18.04 11.58
C ARG A 175 13.99 18.71 10.23
N LYS A 176 12.83 19.31 10.01
CA LYS A 176 12.41 19.92 8.72
C LYS A 176 12.43 18.90 7.57
N TYR A 177 12.05 17.67 7.86
CA TYR A 177 11.93 16.63 6.84
C TYR A 177 10.67 16.81 6.02
N ASP A 178 10.81 16.79 4.69
CA ASP A 178 9.68 16.73 3.75
C ASP A 178 9.28 15.26 3.56
N VAL A 179 8.38 14.79 4.42
CA VAL A 179 7.95 13.40 4.47
C VAL A 179 6.46 13.30 4.79
N ARG A 180 5.80 12.34 4.18
CA ARG A 180 4.46 11.89 4.52
C ARG A 180 4.54 10.56 5.24
N PHE A 181 3.84 10.42 6.35
CA PHE A 181 3.69 9.16 7.05
C PHE A 181 2.45 8.44 6.54
N ALA A 182 2.53 7.13 6.31
CA ALA A 182 1.38 6.34 5.90
C ALA A 182 1.22 5.14 6.82
N ILE A 183 0.03 4.98 7.40
CA ILE A 183 -0.27 3.82 8.25
C ILE A 183 -0.83 2.72 7.36
N GLU A 184 -0.27 1.53 7.53
CA GLU A 184 -0.69 0.32 6.84
C GLU A 184 -1.55 -0.51 7.78
N ALA A 185 -2.83 -0.66 7.42
CA ALA A 185 -3.81 -1.43 8.17
C ALA A 185 -3.67 -2.92 7.88
N LYS A 186 -3.87 -3.75 8.90
CA LYS A 186 -3.99 -5.21 8.76
C LYS A 186 -4.93 -5.74 9.84
N PRO A 187 -5.89 -6.64 9.52
CA PRO A 187 -6.87 -7.09 10.52
C PRO A 187 -6.29 -8.06 11.54
N ASN A 188 -5.42 -8.93 11.10
CA ASN A 188 -4.79 -9.98 11.90
C ASN A 188 -3.48 -10.43 11.25
N GLU A 189 -2.80 -11.43 11.84
CA GLU A 189 -1.53 -11.99 11.36
C GLU A 189 -0.39 -10.93 11.29
N PRO A 190 0.65 -11.14 12.10
CA PRO A 190 0.95 -12.34 12.91
C PRO A 190 0.27 -12.37 14.28
N ARG A 191 -0.49 -11.36 14.69
CA ARG A 191 -1.32 -11.40 15.90
C ARG A 191 -2.72 -11.93 15.57
N GLY A 192 -3.45 -12.41 16.58
CA GLY A 192 -4.85 -12.81 16.44
C GLY A 192 -5.73 -11.66 15.97
N ASP A 193 -5.56 -10.49 16.60
CA ASP A 193 -6.20 -9.23 16.24
C ASP A 193 -5.18 -8.09 16.27
N ILE A 194 -5.20 -7.21 15.27
CA ILE A 194 -4.33 -6.02 15.17
C ILE A 194 -5.18 -4.77 15.30
N TYR A 195 -4.69 -3.78 16.06
CA TYR A 195 -5.33 -2.48 16.16
C TYR A 195 -5.25 -1.73 14.84
N LEU A 196 -6.25 -0.88 14.56
CA LEU A 196 -6.35 -0.16 13.28
C LEU A 196 -6.43 -1.13 12.08
N SER A 197 -7.33 -2.07 12.18
CA SER A 197 -7.46 -3.25 11.33
C SER A 197 -7.85 -3.00 9.88
N THR A 198 -8.34 -1.80 9.53
CA THR A 198 -8.79 -1.41 8.19
C THR A 198 -8.42 0.03 7.88
N THR A 199 -8.30 0.37 6.60
CA THR A 199 -8.08 1.75 6.15
C THR A 199 -9.10 2.72 6.73
N GLY A 200 -10.38 2.33 6.83
CA GLY A 200 -11.41 3.18 7.43
C GLY A 200 -11.15 3.48 8.91
N SER A 201 -10.68 2.50 9.70
CA SER A 201 -10.30 2.72 11.10
C SER A 201 -9.07 3.62 11.23
N VAL A 202 -8.10 3.48 10.31
CA VAL A 202 -6.93 4.36 10.25
C VAL A 202 -7.31 5.80 9.91
N LEU A 203 -8.21 6.02 8.94
CA LEU A 203 -8.69 7.37 8.61
C LEU A 203 -9.32 8.06 9.83
N ALA A 204 -10.15 7.35 10.58
CA ALA A 204 -10.73 7.89 11.82
C ALA A 204 -9.67 8.16 12.90
N PHE A 205 -8.65 7.31 13.02
CA PHE A 205 -7.56 7.49 13.97
C PHE A 205 -6.69 8.70 13.62
N ILE A 206 -6.41 8.95 12.35
CA ILE A 206 -5.62 10.09 11.88
C ILE A 206 -6.19 11.41 12.39
N GLU A 207 -7.51 11.57 12.44
CA GLU A 207 -8.17 12.79 12.92
C GLU A 207 -7.94 13.06 14.42
N THR A 208 -7.38 12.09 15.16
CA THR A 208 -7.02 12.25 16.58
C THR A 208 -5.57 12.66 16.82
N LEU A 209 -4.77 12.82 15.76
CA LEU A 209 -3.35 13.15 15.82
C LEU A 209 -3.14 14.67 15.91
N ASP A 210 -1.98 15.08 16.44
CA ASP A 210 -1.58 16.50 16.51
C ASP A 210 -1.29 17.09 15.12
N HIS A 211 -0.81 16.24 14.18
CA HIS A 211 -0.47 16.60 12.81
C HIS A 211 -1.15 15.68 11.81
N PRO A 212 -2.49 15.70 11.71
CA PRO A 212 -3.21 14.82 10.80
C PRO A 212 -2.86 15.07 9.33
N GLU A 213 -2.42 16.27 8.97
CA GLU A 213 -1.99 16.62 7.61
C GLU A 213 -0.75 15.86 7.14
N MET A 214 0.11 15.43 8.07
CA MET A 214 1.32 14.67 7.78
C MET A 214 1.07 13.17 7.66
N VAL A 215 -0.08 12.68 8.08
CA VAL A 215 -0.38 11.24 8.17
C VAL A 215 -1.52 10.87 7.22
N GLY A 216 -1.34 9.83 6.47
CA GLY A 216 -2.31 9.21 5.57
C GLY A 216 -2.30 7.69 5.71
N VAL A 217 -2.78 7.03 4.68
CA VAL A 217 -2.91 5.57 4.65
C VAL A 217 -2.05 4.96 3.54
N ASN A 218 -1.64 3.72 3.80
CA ASN A 218 -1.05 2.79 2.86
C ASN A 218 -1.93 1.55 2.80
N PRO A 219 -3.05 1.57 2.04
CA PRO A 219 -3.88 0.39 1.90
C PRO A 219 -3.15 -0.70 1.09
N GLU A 220 -3.28 -1.94 1.56
CA GLU A 220 -2.76 -3.12 0.87
C GLU A 220 -3.90 -4.04 0.45
N VAL A 221 -3.81 -4.59 -0.78
CA VAL A 221 -4.86 -5.46 -1.35
C VAL A 221 -5.13 -6.67 -0.46
N GLY A 222 -4.08 -7.40 -0.06
CA GLY A 222 -4.21 -8.61 0.76
C GLY A 222 -4.85 -8.33 2.10
N HIS A 223 -4.38 -7.31 2.81
CA HIS A 223 -4.84 -6.96 4.14
C HIS A 223 -6.34 -6.59 4.19
N GLU A 224 -6.79 -5.75 3.26
CA GLU A 224 -8.19 -5.35 3.22
C GLU A 224 -9.11 -6.50 2.76
N MET A 225 -8.64 -7.38 1.86
CA MET A 225 -9.36 -8.57 1.46
C MET A 225 -9.44 -9.62 2.56
N MET A 226 -8.44 -9.72 3.46
CA MET A 226 -8.51 -10.52 4.69
C MET A 226 -9.63 -10.05 5.61
N ALA A 227 -9.90 -8.74 5.65
CA ALA A 227 -11.04 -8.16 6.36
C ALA A 227 -12.38 -8.30 5.62
N GLY A 228 -12.40 -8.93 4.44
CA GLY A 228 -13.59 -9.12 3.62
C GLY A 228 -14.06 -7.86 2.89
N LEU A 229 -13.20 -6.88 2.71
CA LEU A 229 -13.53 -5.59 2.10
C LEU A 229 -13.29 -5.57 0.58
N ASN A 230 -14.03 -4.72 -0.12
CA ASN A 230 -13.78 -4.40 -1.52
C ASN A 230 -12.64 -3.37 -1.61
N PHE A 231 -11.48 -3.80 -2.07
CA PHE A 231 -10.28 -2.95 -2.10
C PHE A 231 -10.43 -1.69 -2.96
N TYR A 232 -11.16 -1.76 -4.07
CA TYR A 232 -11.48 -0.60 -4.89
C TYR A 232 -12.21 0.50 -4.09
N HIS A 233 -13.18 0.11 -3.23
CA HIS A 233 -13.91 1.04 -2.37
C HIS A 233 -13.00 1.62 -1.26
N VAL A 234 -12.10 0.81 -0.71
CA VAL A 234 -11.13 1.24 0.30
C VAL A 234 -10.23 2.34 -0.25
N VAL A 235 -9.64 2.11 -1.44
CA VAL A 235 -8.77 3.11 -2.09
C VAL A 235 -9.55 4.35 -2.50
N ALA A 236 -10.79 4.20 -3.00
CA ALA A 236 -11.66 5.33 -3.31
C ALA A 236 -11.93 6.22 -2.10
N GLN A 237 -12.17 5.63 -0.91
CA GLN A 237 -12.34 6.36 0.33
C GLN A 237 -11.06 7.12 0.72
N ALA A 238 -9.90 6.49 0.59
CA ALA A 238 -8.62 7.13 0.88
C ALA A 238 -8.31 8.31 -0.06
N ILE A 239 -8.66 8.18 -1.34
CA ILE A 239 -8.53 9.26 -2.34
C ILE A 239 -9.48 10.41 -2.02
N GLU A 240 -10.75 10.12 -1.74
CA GLU A 240 -11.77 11.13 -1.42
C GLU A 240 -11.38 11.92 -0.17
N ALA A 241 -10.83 11.27 0.85
CA ALA A 241 -10.30 11.90 2.05
C ALA A 241 -8.98 12.68 1.83
N GLY A 242 -8.36 12.60 0.65
CA GLY A 242 -7.04 13.21 0.38
C GLY A 242 -5.89 12.56 1.17
N LYS A 243 -6.06 11.29 1.57
CA LYS A 243 -5.14 10.57 2.49
C LYS A 243 -4.44 9.37 1.87
N LEU A 244 -4.59 9.10 0.58
CA LEU A 244 -3.82 8.05 -0.10
C LEU A 244 -2.37 8.51 -0.30
N PHE A 245 -1.49 8.19 0.65
CA PHE A 245 -0.08 8.61 0.60
C PHE A 245 0.84 7.57 0.01
N HIS A 246 0.50 6.31 0.15
CA HIS A 246 1.17 5.17 -0.47
C HIS A 246 0.13 4.09 -0.81
N ILE A 247 0.52 3.06 -1.55
CA ILE A 247 -0.33 1.90 -1.86
C ILE A 247 0.52 0.66 -2.07
N ASP A 248 0.09 -0.45 -1.51
CA ASP A 248 0.71 -1.75 -1.67
C ASP A 248 -0.16 -2.65 -2.56
N LEU A 249 0.45 -3.03 -3.68
CA LEU A 249 -0.19 -3.81 -4.75
C LEU A 249 0.26 -5.26 -4.69
N ASN A 250 -0.67 -6.13 -4.38
CA ASN A 250 -0.49 -7.58 -4.47
C ASN A 250 -1.79 -8.24 -4.96
N ASN A 251 -1.97 -9.49 -4.70
CA ASN A 251 -3.25 -10.17 -4.92
C ASN A 251 -3.46 -11.24 -3.85
N GLN A 252 -4.72 -11.62 -3.66
CA GLN A 252 -5.16 -12.42 -2.54
C GLN A 252 -6.33 -13.31 -2.95
N LYS A 253 -6.38 -14.53 -2.42
CA LYS A 253 -7.58 -15.37 -2.46
C LYS A 253 -8.46 -15.09 -1.25
N ILE A 254 -9.75 -14.91 -1.46
CA ILE A 254 -10.71 -14.65 -0.37
C ILE A 254 -10.64 -15.76 0.69
N GLY A 255 -10.64 -15.36 1.96
CA GLY A 255 -10.66 -16.27 3.11
C GLY A 255 -9.34 -17.02 3.34
N ARG A 256 -8.22 -16.46 2.89
CA ARG A 256 -6.87 -16.98 3.16
C ARG A 256 -6.11 -16.06 4.11
N PHE A 257 -4.97 -16.58 4.62
CA PHE A 257 -3.93 -15.78 5.24
C PHE A 257 -3.31 -14.81 4.23
N ASP A 258 -2.47 -13.92 4.68
CA ASP A 258 -1.75 -13.01 3.81
C ASP A 258 -0.82 -13.77 2.86
N GLN A 259 -1.17 -13.74 1.58
CA GLN A 259 -0.48 -14.58 0.58
C GLN A 259 0.53 -13.80 -0.26
N ASP A 260 0.44 -12.48 -0.31
CA ASP A 260 1.33 -11.62 -1.09
C ASP A 260 1.55 -12.10 -2.52
N LEU A 261 0.45 -12.53 -3.16
CA LEU A 261 0.52 -13.07 -4.52
C LEU A 261 0.83 -11.97 -5.54
N ARG A 262 1.39 -12.37 -6.67
CA ARG A 262 1.69 -11.47 -7.79
C ARG A 262 0.46 -10.65 -8.20
N PHE A 263 0.63 -9.35 -8.36
CA PHE A 263 -0.45 -8.43 -8.71
C PHE A 263 -1.27 -8.89 -9.93
N GLY A 264 -2.58 -8.96 -9.76
CA GLY A 264 -3.56 -9.37 -10.78
C GLY A 264 -3.59 -10.87 -11.09
N SER A 265 -2.94 -11.73 -10.30
CA SER A 265 -2.90 -13.18 -10.57
C SER A 265 -4.16 -13.92 -10.19
N GLU A 266 -4.98 -13.41 -9.28
CA GLU A 266 -6.17 -14.08 -8.76
C GLU A 266 -7.46 -13.33 -9.14
N ASP A 267 -7.51 -12.00 -8.93
CA ASP A 267 -8.65 -11.14 -9.23
C ASP A 267 -8.29 -10.07 -10.27
N ILE A 268 -8.31 -10.45 -11.54
CA ILE A 268 -7.97 -9.54 -12.63
C ILE A 268 -8.99 -8.40 -12.79
N LYS A 269 -10.28 -8.66 -12.47
CA LYS A 269 -11.34 -7.66 -12.58
C LYS A 269 -11.22 -6.60 -11.47
N GLY A 270 -10.99 -7.02 -10.24
CA GLY A 270 -10.71 -6.11 -9.14
C GLY A 270 -9.44 -5.29 -9.37
N ALA A 271 -8.36 -5.94 -9.83
CA ALA A 271 -7.11 -5.26 -10.20
C ALA A 271 -7.32 -4.24 -11.33
N PHE A 272 -8.17 -4.54 -12.32
CA PHE A 272 -8.52 -3.59 -13.39
C PHE A 272 -9.22 -2.34 -12.85
N PHE A 273 -10.23 -2.49 -12.02
CA PHE A 273 -10.93 -1.34 -11.46
C PHE A 273 -10.04 -0.51 -10.54
N LEU A 274 -9.16 -1.15 -9.79
CA LEU A 274 -8.15 -0.47 -8.99
C LEU A 274 -7.20 0.37 -9.86
N VAL A 275 -6.59 -0.24 -10.88
CA VAL A 275 -5.69 0.49 -11.80
C VAL A 275 -6.42 1.63 -12.48
N LYS A 276 -7.64 1.39 -12.97
CA LYS A 276 -8.48 2.45 -13.54
C LYS A 276 -8.70 3.61 -12.58
N LEU A 277 -8.98 3.32 -11.30
CA LEU A 277 -9.16 4.34 -10.27
C LEU A 277 -7.88 5.17 -10.05
N LEU A 278 -6.73 4.52 -9.91
CA LEU A 278 -5.44 5.20 -9.72
C LEU A 278 -5.07 6.10 -10.91
N GLU A 279 -5.27 5.60 -12.14
CA GLU A 279 -4.98 6.38 -13.36
C GLU A 279 -5.94 7.57 -13.53
N GLU A 280 -7.22 7.42 -13.18
CA GLU A 280 -8.24 8.47 -13.31
C GLU A 280 -8.18 9.49 -12.17
N SER A 281 -7.71 9.12 -10.98
CA SER A 281 -7.56 10.03 -9.84
C SER A 281 -6.34 10.94 -9.94
N GLY A 282 -5.41 10.66 -10.87
CA GLY A 282 -4.15 11.37 -10.97
C GLY A 282 -3.17 11.02 -9.82
N TYR A 283 -3.27 9.82 -9.25
CA TYR A 283 -2.32 9.38 -8.23
C TYR A 283 -0.89 9.37 -8.76
N GLU A 284 -0.03 10.18 -8.18
CA GLU A 284 1.38 10.34 -8.61
C GLU A 284 2.39 9.60 -7.74
N GLY A 285 1.96 8.93 -6.69
CA GLY A 285 2.82 8.13 -5.80
C GLY A 285 3.41 6.90 -6.49
N ALA A 286 4.28 6.19 -5.77
CA ALA A 286 4.81 4.92 -6.22
C ALA A 286 3.69 3.88 -6.39
N ARG A 287 3.80 3.06 -7.44
CA ARG A 287 3.05 1.81 -7.60
C ARG A 287 3.92 0.73 -6.97
N HIS A 288 3.80 0.59 -5.66
CA HIS A 288 4.60 -0.37 -4.90
C HIS A 288 3.96 -1.75 -4.97
N PHE A 289 4.79 -2.78 -5.18
CA PHE A 289 4.36 -4.18 -5.12
C PHE A 289 4.88 -4.80 -3.83
N ASP A 290 4.02 -4.90 -2.81
CA ASP A 290 4.27 -5.71 -1.63
C ASP A 290 3.73 -7.12 -1.88
N ALA A 291 4.57 -7.90 -2.52
CA ALA A 291 4.27 -9.25 -2.96
C ALA A 291 5.57 -10.01 -3.16
N HIS A 292 5.52 -11.32 -3.22
CA HIS A 292 6.72 -12.12 -3.42
C HIS A 292 6.50 -13.30 -4.37
N ALA A 293 7.61 -13.81 -4.93
CA ALA A 293 7.61 -15.00 -5.77
C ALA A 293 7.20 -16.24 -4.94
N TYR A 294 6.49 -17.17 -5.57
CA TYR A 294 6.15 -18.45 -4.93
C TYR A 294 7.37 -19.15 -4.36
N ARG A 295 7.17 -19.92 -3.30
CA ARG A 295 8.23 -20.75 -2.72
C ARG A 295 8.87 -21.72 -3.73
N THR A 296 8.13 -22.12 -4.76
CA THR A 296 8.57 -23.04 -5.81
C THR A 296 9.54 -22.43 -6.81
N GLU A 297 9.67 -21.11 -6.81
CA GLU A 297 10.51 -20.40 -7.78
C GLU A 297 11.98 -20.49 -7.42
N ASP A 298 12.81 -20.56 -8.46
CA ASP A 298 14.28 -20.40 -8.39
C ASP A 298 14.67 -18.89 -8.36
N PRO A 299 15.97 -18.56 -8.28
CA PRO A 299 16.43 -17.16 -8.30
C PRO A 299 15.99 -16.35 -9.51
N GLU A 300 15.86 -16.93 -10.70
CA GLU A 300 15.40 -16.21 -11.90
C GLU A 300 13.90 -16.01 -11.90
N GLY A 301 13.11 -16.95 -11.38
CA GLY A 301 11.66 -16.81 -11.23
C GLY A 301 11.23 -15.65 -10.33
N VAL A 302 12.12 -15.17 -9.45
CA VAL A 302 11.89 -13.92 -8.68
C VAL A 302 11.78 -12.70 -9.62
N TRP A 303 12.61 -12.67 -10.66
CA TRP A 303 12.61 -11.54 -11.61
C TRP A 303 11.47 -11.64 -12.61
N ASP A 304 11.07 -12.85 -12.98
CA ASP A 304 9.83 -13.10 -13.74
C ASP A 304 8.61 -12.63 -12.97
N PHE A 305 8.56 -12.90 -11.66
CA PHE A 305 7.52 -12.38 -10.77
C PHE A 305 7.49 -10.84 -10.80
N ALA A 306 8.62 -10.18 -10.60
CA ALA A 306 8.69 -8.71 -10.59
C ALA A 306 8.29 -8.10 -11.94
N ALA A 307 8.78 -8.66 -13.04
CA ALA A 307 8.39 -8.26 -14.39
C ALA A 307 6.90 -8.46 -14.63
N GLY A 308 6.35 -9.58 -14.15
CA GLY A 308 4.92 -9.90 -14.25
C GLY A 308 4.02 -8.92 -13.53
N CYS A 309 4.37 -8.47 -12.30
CA CYS A 309 3.65 -7.44 -11.57
C CYS A 309 3.52 -6.14 -12.38
N MET A 310 4.66 -5.61 -12.82
CA MET A 310 4.72 -4.37 -13.59
C MET A 310 3.99 -4.46 -14.94
N ARG A 311 4.19 -5.57 -15.65
CA ARG A 311 3.56 -5.80 -16.96
C ARG A 311 2.03 -5.91 -16.84
N THR A 312 1.54 -6.61 -15.81
CA THR A 312 0.09 -6.71 -15.54
C THR A 312 -0.51 -5.34 -15.29
N TYR A 313 0.13 -4.50 -14.47
CA TYR A 313 -0.33 -3.13 -14.25
C TYR A 313 -0.44 -2.35 -15.57
N LYS A 314 0.57 -2.37 -16.42
CA LYS A 314 0.57 -1.66 -17.72
C LYS A 314 -0.51 -2.18 -18.68
N ILE A 315 -0.75 -3.48 -18.72
CA ILE A 315 -1.84 -4.06 -19.52
C ILE A 315 -3.18 -3.52 -19.02
N LEU A 316 -3.41 -3.51 -17.70
CA LEU A 316 -4.66 -3.01 -17.11
C LEU A 316 -4.83 -1.50 -17.29
N ALA A 317 -3.75 -0.71 -17.18
CA ALA A 317 -3.78 0.73 -17.50
C ALA A 317 -4.12 0.99 -18.97
N HIS A 318 -3.62 0.15 -19.89
CA HIS A 318 -4.04 0.22 -21.30
C HIS A 318 -5.53 -0.13 -21.47
N LYS A 319 -6.01 -1.19 -20.80
CA LYS A 319 -7.44 -1.54 -20.80
C LYS A 319 -8.31 -0.42 -20.23
N ALA A 320 -7.86 0.30 -19.22
CA ALA A 320 -8.56 1.49 -18.71
C ALA A 320 -8.71 2.60 -19.77
N LYS A 321 -7.69 2.82 -20.60
CA LYS A 321 -7.76 3.75 -21.73
C LYS A 321 -8.75 3.28 -22.82
N LEU A 322 -8.82 1.99 -23.09
CA LEU A 322 -9.83 1.41 -24.01
C LEU A 322 -11.24 1.51 -23.44
N PHE A 323 -11.42 1.23 -22.14
CA PHE A 323 -12.70 1.45 -21.44
C PHE A 323 -13.21 2.88 -21.62
N ALA A 324 -12.33 3.88 -21.44
CA ALA A 324 -12.70 5.30 -21.57
C ALA A 324 -13.06 5.71 -23.01
N LYS A 325 -12.61 4.96 -24.02
CA LYS A 325 -12.86 5.23 -25.45
C LYS A 325 -14.04 4.43 -26.03
N ASP A 326 -14.44 3.33 -25.40
CA ASP A 326 -15.51 2.47 -25.90
C ASP A 326 -16.86 3.17 -25.76
N LYS A 327 -17.50 3.47 -26.89
CA LYS A 327 -18.74 4.24 -26.93
C LYS A 327 -19.92 3.54 -26.26
N GLU A 328 -20.00 2.21 -26.39
CA GLU A 328 -21.09 1.43 -25.79
C GLU A 328 -20.93 1.36 -24.26
N ILE A 329 -19.71 1.12 -23.78
CA ILE A 329 -19.40 1.18 -22.35
C ILE A 329 -19.71 2.58 -21.79
N GLN A 330 -19.23 3.64 -22.44
CA GLN A 330 -19.44 5.01 -21.95
C GLN A 330 -20.92 5.43 -21.95
N ALA A 331 -21.72 4.96 -22.91
CA ALA A 331 -23.16 5.20 -22.94
C ALA A 331 -23.89 4.59 -21.74
N LEU A 332 -23.39 3.44 -21.21
CA LEU A 332 -23.95 2.78 -20.03
C LEU A 332 -23.34 3.30 -18.72
N TYR A 333 -22.04 3.58 -18.72
CA TYR A 333 -21.30 4.08 -17.54
C TYR A 333 -21.76 5.47 -17.09
N ARG A 334 -22.12 6.33 -18.01
CA ARG A 334 -22.79 7.63 -17.80
C ARG A 334 -22.17 8.50 -16.72
N LYS A 335 -20.91 8.92 -16.92
CA LYS A 335 -20.22 9.88 -16.04
C LYS A 335 -20.97 11.19 -15.82
N ASP A 336 -21.77 11.60 -16.81
CA ASP A 336 -22.60 12.80 -16.80
C ASP A 336 -23.73 12.80 -15.76
N LEU A 337 -24.03 11.63 -15.17
CA LEU A 337 -25.04 11.51 -14.10
C LEU A 337 -24.51 11.76 -12.68
N HIS A 338 -23.24 12.06 -12.52
CA HIS A 338 -22.65 12.38 -11.22
C HIS A 338 -22.84 13.86 -10.86
N GLU A 339 -24.11 14.30 -10.82
CA GLU A 339 -24.42 15.59 -10.25
C GLU A 339 -24.21 15.55 -8.72
N PRO A 340 -23.56 16.57 -8.13
CA PRO A 340 -23.39 16.62 -6.70
C PRO A 340 -24.74 16.77 -6.00
N SER A 341 -24.89 16.15 -4.84
CA SER A 341 -26.05 16.37 -3.99
C SER A 341 -26.19 17.84 -3.64
N PRO A 342 -27.43 18.37 -3.50
CA PRO A 342 -27.64 19.77 -3.17
C PRO A 342 -27.01 20.10 -1.79
N LYS A 343 -26.25 21.20 -1.74
CA LYS A 343 -25.74 21.71 -0.46
C LYS A 343 -26.90 22.24 0.38
N TYR A 344 -26.88 21.92 1.68
CA TYR A 344 -27.89 22.43 2.58
C TYR A 344 -27.88 23.98 2.63
N SER A 345 -29.04 24.56 2.44
CA SER A 345 -29.37 25.93 2.82
C SER A 345 -30.83 25.98 3.24
N LYS A 346 -31.20 26.95 4.09
CA LYS A 346 -32.58 27.08 4.58
C LYS A 346 -33.59 27.21 3.44
N ASP A 347 -33.29 28.05 2.46
CA ASP A 347 -34.17 28.26 1.28
C ASP A 347 -34.14 27.05 0.33
N GLY A 348 -32.98 26.45 0.14
CA GLY A 348 -32.82 25.22 -0.66
C GLY A 348 -33.63 24.06 -0.05
N HIS A 349 -33.57 23.88 1.28
CA HIS A 349 -34.37 22.88 1.97
C HIS A 349 -35.88 23.16 1.86
N ALA A 350 -36.30 24.43 1.98
CA ALA A 350 -37.70 24.79 1.84
C ALA A 350 -38.27 24.55 0.42
N LYS A 351 -37.42 24.62 -0.62
CA LYS A 351 -37.77 24.24 -1.99
C LYS A 351 -37.84 22.71 -2.12
N LEU A 352 -36.80 22.00 -1.68
CA LEU A 352 -36.73 20.54 -1.70
C LEU A 352 -37.92 19.87 -0.98
N ALA A 353 -38.32 20.43 0.16
CA ALA A 353 -39.47 19.92 0.93
C ALA A 353 -40.82 20.02 0.21
N LYS A 354 -40.91 20.87 -0.83
CA LYS A 354 -42.11 21.03 -1.65
C LYS A 354 -42.03 20.32 -2.99
N GLU A 355 -40.87 19.74 -3.32
CA GLU A 355 -40.66 19.02 -4.55
C GLU A 355 -41.52 17.74 -4.57
N LYS A 356 -42.10 17.44 -5.72
CA LYS A 356 -42.90 16.22 -5.88
C LYS A 356 -42.14 15.23 -6.72
N PHE A 357 -42.05 14.02 -6.25
CA PHE A 357 -41.38 12.92 -6.93
C PHE A 357 -42.39 11.87 -7.37
N ASP A 358 -42.29 11.39 -8.60
CA ASP A 358 -43.00 10.21 -9.10
C ASP A 358 -42.21 8.95 -8.68
N ILE A 359 -42.45 8.51 -7.44
CA ILE A 359 -41.71 7.40 -6.81
C ILE A 359 -41.89 6.11 -7.60
N GLU A 360 -43.10 5.83 -8.14
CA GLU A 360 -43.39 4.65 -8.92
C GLU A 360 -42.59 4.61 -10.22
N LYS A 361 -42.52 5.72 -10.92
CA LYS A 361 -41.69 5.85 -12.13
C LYS A 361 -40.21 5.75 -11.82
N MET A 362 -39.75 6.33 -10.72
CA MET A 362 -38.36 6.23 -10.27
C MET A 362 -38.00 4.80 -9.92
N ALA A 363 -38.90 4.04 -9.24
CA ALA A 363 -38.70 2.64 -8.87
C ALA A 363 -38.58 1.69 -10.08
N GLN A 364 -39.22 2.04 -11.21
CA GLN A 364 -39.17 1.22 -12.44
C GLN A 364 -37.89 1.45 -13.27
N LYS A 365 -37.03 2.38 -12.89
CA LYS A 365 -35.82 2.73 -13.64
C LYS A 365 -34.77 1.62 -13.51
N GLY A 366 -34.41 0.96 -14.61
CA GLY A 366 -33.28 0.03 -14.71
C GLY A 366 -31.99 0.75 -15.13
N TYR A 367 -30.85 0.21 -14.70
CA TYR A 367 -29.53 0.82 -14.92
C TYR A 367 -28.64 0.05 -15.88
N ARG A 368 -29.05 -1.14 -16.34
CA ARG A 368 -28.35 -1.98 -17.34
C ARG A 368 -26.92 -2.38 -16.88
N TYR A 369 -26.67 -2.50 -15.59
CA TYR A 369 -25.36 -2.87 -15.07
C TYR A 369 -24.91 -4.27 -15.45
N GLU A 370 -25.82 -5.23 -15.61
CA GLU A 370 -25.48 -6.57 -16.15
C GLU A 370 -24.85 -6.47 -17.56
N LYS A 371 -25.42 -5.63 -18.42
CA LYS A 371 -24.84 -5.41 -19.75
C LYS A 371 -23.49 -4.72 -19.66
N LEU A 372 -23.38 -3.68 -18.83
CA LEU A 372 -22.13 -2.93 -18.63
C LEU A 372 -21.02 -3.88 -18.13
N ASP A 373 -21.34 -4.71 -17.16
CA ASP A 373 -20.40 -5.66 -16.58
C ASP A 373 -19.92 -6.69 -17.61
N GLN A 374 -20.82 -7.22 -18.45
CA GLN A 374 -20.46 -8.13 -19.54
C GLN A 374 -19.52 -7.46 -20.55
N LEU A 375 -19.75 -6.21 -20.93
CA LEU A 375 -18.86 -5.46 -21.83
C LEU A 375 -17.46 -5.26 -21.23
N VAL A 376 -17.38 -5.05 -19.92
CA VAL A 376 -16.09 -4.98 -19.19
C VAL A 376 -15.36 -6.32 -19.25
N MET A 377 -16.06 -7.43 -19.05
CA MET A 377 -15.47 -8.76 -19.19
C MET A 377 -14.95 -9.02 -20.61
N GLU A 378 -15.70 -8.66 -21.63
CA GLU A 378 -15.27 -8.78 -23.02
C GLU A 378 -14.01 -7.93 -23.31
N LEU A 379 -13.96 -6.72 -22.75
CA LEU A 379 -12.79 -5.85 -22.84
C LEU A 379 -11.56 -6.49 -22.19
N LEU A 380 -11.70 -7.05 -20.98
CA LEU A 380 -10.60 -7.68 -20.25
C LEU A 380 -10.10 -8.93 -20.97
N LEU A 381 -11.00 -9.75 -21.51
CA LEU A 381 -10.69 -10.97 -22.27
C LEU A 381 -10.16 -10.69 -23.69
N GLY A 382 -10.13 -9.44 -24.13
CA GLY A 382 -9.60 -9.08 -25.46
C GLY A 382 -10.55 -9.36 -26.63
N VAL A 383 -11.83 -9.65 -26.35
CA VAL A 383 -12.88 -9.81 -27.37
C VAL A 383 -13.32 -8.44 -27.90
N ARG A 384 -13.15 -7.42 -27.10
CA ARG A 384 -13.49 -6.00 -27.37
C ARG A 384 -12.23 -5.13 -27.19
N GLY A 385 -12.05 -4.11 -28.05
CA GLY A 385 -10.95 -3.15 -27.90
C GLY A 385 -10.45 -2.58 -29.18
#